data_7d332ec5aa6efabdab2f080703100bbc
#
_entry.id   7d332ec5aa6efabdab2f080703100bbc
#
_cell.length_a   1.000
_cell.length_b   1.000
_cell.length_c   1.000
_cell.angle_alpha   90.00
_cell.angle_beta   90.00
_cell.angle_gamma   90.00
#
_symmetry.space_group_name_H-M   'P 1'
#
loop_
_entity.id
_entity.type
_entity.pdbx_description
1 polymer ?
#
loop_
_entity_poly.entity_id
_entity_poly.type
_entity_poly.pdbx_seq_one_letter_code
_entity_poly.pdbx_strand_id
1 'polypeptide(L)'
;AAADAAFRWLTDGAKVPANRVVILGESLGGGPAVELATRHDHRALVLLFTFTTLPAAAKYHYPFLPTHTLMRTRFDNLSKLPRCTRPVFIAHGTADRVVPFAHGEQLFAAAHEPKEFLRLEDVGHTLLLGDALCGPLAKFLADK
;
A
#
# COMPACT_ATOMS: atom_id res chain seq x y z
N ALA A 1 -5.89 -12.75 10.87
CA ALA A 1 -6.90 -12.31 9.92
C ALA A 1 -6.71 -12.99 8.54
N ALA A 2 -7.60 -12.73 7.56
CA ALA A 2 -7.57 -13.40 6.24
C ALA A 2 -6.21 -13.28 5.53
N ALA A 3 -5.61 -12.08 5.53
CA ALA A 3 -4.29 -11.85 4.92
C ALA A 3 -3.18 -12.73 5.57
N ASP A 4 -3.17 -12.88 6.89
CA ASP A 4 -2.22 -13.78 7.58
C ASP A 4 -2.44 -15.24 7.19
N ALA A 5 -3.69 -15.67 7.05
CA ALA A 5 -4.01 -17.03 6.66
C ALA A 5 -3.53 -17.33 5.23
N ALA A 6 -3.77 -16.38 4.30
CA ALA A 6 -3.29 -16.49 2.92
C ALA A 6 -1.75 -16.54 2.85
N PHE A 7 -1.07 -15.67 3.59
CA PHE A 7 0.40 -15.65 3.64
C PHE A 7 0.96 -16.98 4.18
N ARG A 8 0.42 -17.47 5.29
CA ARG A 8 0.83 -18.77 5.86
C ARG A 8 0.53 -19.94 4.94
N TRP A 9 -0.58 -19.90 4.24
CA TRP A 9 -0.87 -20.93 3.24
C TRP A 9 0.18 -20.94 2.12
N LEU A 10 0.62 -19.77 1.64
CA LEU A 10 1.69 -19.68 0.66
C LEU A 10 3.02 -20.22 1.20
N THR A 11 3.41 -19.79 2.40
CA THR A 11 4.74 -20.12 2.95
C THR A 11 4.80 -21.51 3.56
N ASP A 12 3.81 -21.88 4.38
CA ASP A 12 3.83 -23.12 5.15
C ASP A 12 3.15 -24.26 4.38
N GLY A 13 2.07 -23.94 3.64
CA GLY A 13 1.33 -24.92 2.84
C GLY A 13 1.96 -25.16 1.48
N ALA A 14 2.03 -24.13 0.62
CA ALA A 14 2.57 -24.22 -0.72
C ALA A 14 4.11 -24.17 -0.78
N LYS A 15 4.79 -23.97 0.36
CA LYS A 15 6.26 -23.93 0.47
C LYS A 15 6.93 -22.85 -0.38
N VAL A 16 6.23 -21.75 -0.64
CA VAL A 16 6.82 -20.59 -1.33
C VAL A 16 7.73 -19.85 -0.34
N PRO A 17 9.02 -19.66 -0.63
CA PRO A 17 9.91 -18.89 0.24
C PRO A 17 9.37 -17.45 0.43
N ALA A 18 9.38 -16.96 1.66
CA ALA A 18 8.84 -15.63 1.99
C ALA A 18 9.48 -14.51 1.15
N ASN A 19 10.79 -14.59 0.90
CA ASN A 19 11.53 -13.65 0.05
C ASN A 19 11.16 -13.71 -1.46
N ARG A 20 10.22 -14.58 -1.84
CA ARG A 20 9.61 -14.61 -3.19
C ARG A 20 8.19 -14.10 -3.20
N VAL A 21 7.61 -13.78 -2.04
CA VAL A 21 6.24 -13.26 -1.91
C VAL A 21 6.27 -11.75 -2.01
N VAL A 22 5.55 -11.19 -2.96
CA VAL A 22 5.25 -9.75 -3.04
C VAL A 22 3.90 -9.51 -2.37
N ILE A 23 3.85 -8.58 -1.42
CA ILE A 23 2.62 -8.15 -0.77
C ILE A 23 2.10 -6.94 -1.53
N LEU A 24 0.88 -7.04 -2.08
CA LEU A 24 0.25 -5.94 -2.81
C LEU A 24 -1.04 -5.52 -2.10
N GLY A 25 -1.19 -4.23 -1.90
CA GLY A 25 -2.41 -3.63 -1.37
C GLY A 25 -2.88 -2.46 -2.21
N GLU A 26 -4.11 -2.55 -2.72
CA GLU A 26 -4.78 -1.48 -3.44
C GLU A 26 -5.86 -0.85 -2.57
N SER A 27 -5.95 0.48 -2.58
CA SER A 27 -7.00 1.23 -1.89
C SER A 27 -7.16 0.75 -0.44
N LEU A 28 -8.32 0.20 -0.07
CA LEU A 28 -8.58 -0.38 1.26
C LEU A 28 -7.63 -1.54 1.60
N GLY A 29 -7.19 -2.31 0.59
CA GLY A 29 -6.24 -3.40 0.75
C GLY A 29 -4.87 -2.97 1.24
N GLY A 30 -4.51 -1.69 1.13
CA GLY A 30 -3.27 -1.14 1.68
C GLY A 30 -3.16 -1.31 3.20
N GLY A 31 -4.28 -1.24 3.93
CA GLY A 31 -4.29 -1.46 5.37
C GLY A 31 -3.78 -2.85 5.79
N PRO A 32 -4.44 -3.93 5.33
CA PRO A 32 -3.95 -5.29 5.57
C PRO A 32 -2.56 -5.56 4.98
N ALA A 33 -2.21 -4.96 3.84
CA ALA A 33 -0.91 -5.16 3.21
C ALA A 33 0.24 -4.60 4.07
N VAL A 34 0.12 -3.36 4.55
CA VAL A 34 1.10 -2.74 5.45
C VAL A 34 1.20 -3.52 6.77
N GLU A 35 0.07 -3.92 7.37
CA GLU A 35 0.07 -4.74 8.59
C GLU A 35 0.82 -6.06 8.37
N LEU A 36 0.58 -6.74 7.24
CA LEU A 36 1.23 -8.00 6.91
C LEU A 36 2.73 -7.80 6.70
N ALA A 37 3.12 -6.77 5.95
CA ALA A 37 4.51 -6.44 5.63
C ALA A 37 5.35 -6.10 6.87
N THR A 38 4.74 -5.56 7.92
CA THR A 38 5.44 -5.26 9.19
C THR A 38 5.60 -6.48 10.10
N ARG A 39 4.97 -7.61 9.78
CA ARG A 39 4.93 -8.81 10.63
C ARG A 39 5.61 -10.02 10.03
N HIS A 40 5.76 -10.04 8.72
CA HIS A 40 6.31 -11.18 7.98
C HIS A 40 7.42 -10.73 7.04
N ASP A 41 8.41 -11.58 6.87
CA ASP A 41 9.39 -11.40 5.81
C ASP A 41 8.73 -11.55 4.43
N HIS A 42 9.19 -10.78 3.43
CA HIS A 42 8.62 -10.78 2.09
C HIS A 42 9.62 -10.16 1.12
N ARG A 43 9.40 -10.29 -0.19
CA ARG A 43 10.27 -9.71 -1.21
C ARG A 43 10.14 -8.18 -1.29
N ALA A 44 8.91 -7.70 -1.45
CA ALA A 44 8.59 -6.28 -1.59
C ALA A 44 7.14 -6.00 -1.16
N LEU A 45 6.88 -4.76 -0.74
CA LEU A 45 5.55 -4.22 -0.50
C LEU A 45 5.17 -3.29 -1.65
N VAL A 46 4.00 -3.51 -2.26
CA VAL A 46 3.44 -2.68 -3.33
C VAL A 46 2.15 -2.04 -2.84
N LEU A 47 2.08 -0.73 -2.85
CA LEU A 47 0.93 0.06 -2.40
C LEU A 47 0.38 0.89 -3.56
N LEU A 48 -0.88 0.64 -3.92
CA LEU A 48 -1.54 1.29 -5.05
C LEU A 48 -2.74 2.10 -4.55
N PHE A 49 -2.78 3.41 -4.85
CA PHE A 49 -3.91 4.32 -4.56
C PHE A 49 -4.42 4.21 -3.12
N THR A 50 -3.53 4.04 -2.15
CA THR A 50 -3.92 3.81 -0.76
C THR A 50 -3.68 5.03 0.14
N PHE A 51 -4.17 4.97 1.36
CA PHE A 51 -4.28 6.08 2.29
C PHE A 51 -3.28 5.98 3.46
N THR A 52 -3.01 7.10 4.09
CA THR A 52 -2.22 7.18 5.33
C THR A 52 -2.95 6.53 6.50
N THR A 53 -4.21 6.93 6.70
CA THR A 53 -5.13 6.29 7.66
C THR A 53 -6.55 6.30 7.06
N LEU A 54 -7.37 5.31 7.40
CA LEU A 54 -8.74 5.26 6.90
C LEU A 54 -9.58 6.46 7.38
N PRO A 55 -9.47 6.94 8.64
CA PRO A 55 -10.15 8.16 9.06
C PRO A 55 -9.71 9.42 8.29
N ALA A 56 -8.44 9.53 7.88
CA ALA A 56 -7.97 10.69 7.11
C ALA A 56 -8.57 10.69 5.69
N ALA A 57 -8.63 9.53 5.03
CA ALA A 57 -9.32 9.42 3.74
C ALA A 57 -10.82 9.74 3.88
N ALA A 58 -11.49 9.22 4.92
CA ALA A 58 -12.89 9.53 5.19
C ALA A 58 -13.13 11.02 5.48
N LYS A 59 -12.19 11.70 6.15
CA LYS A 59 -12.27 13.14 6.46
C LYS A 59 -12.31 14.00 5.20
N TYR A 60 -11.65 13.58 4.14
CA TYR A 60 -11.69 14.28 2.84
C TYR A 60 -13.11 14.33 2.27
N HIS A 61 -13.86 13.20 2.36
CA HIS A 61 -15.23 13.11 1.86
C HIS A 61 -16.27 13.69 2.83
N TYR A 62 -15.98 13.62 4.12
CA TYR A 62 -16.88 14.05 5.20
C TYR A 62 -16.21 15.06 6.13
N PRO A 63 -15.91 16.28 5.62
CA PRO A 63 -15.12 17.27 6.37
C PRO A 63 -15.77 17.72 7.68
N PHE A 64 -17.09 17.60 7.82
CA PHE A 64 -17.83 18.00 9.02
C PHE A 64 -17.92 16.88 10.08
N LEU A 65 -17.55 15.64 9.74
CA LEU A 65 -17.61 14.53 10.69
C LEU A 65 -16.29 14.35 11.43
N PRO A 66 -16.31 14.06 12.74
CA PRO A 66 -15.12 13.72 13.51
C PRO A 66 -14.69 12.27 13.24
N THR A 67 -14.24 11.97 12.02
CA THR A 67 -13.94 10.62 11.53
C THR A 67 -12.94 9.88 12.40
N HIS A 68 -11.95 10.58 12.95
CA HIS A 68 -10.96 9.98 13.87
C HIS A 68 -11.54 9.46 15.17
N THR A 69 -12.66 10.03 15.64
CA THR A 69 -13.33 9.62 16.87
C THR A 69 -14.37 8.53 16.59
N LEU A 70 -15.09 8.65 15.47
CA LEU A 70 -16.19 7.75 15.11
C LEU A 70 -15.69 6.41 14.55
N MET A 71 -14.57 6.40 13.84
CA MET A 71 -14.08 5.20 13.19
C MET A 71 -13.20 4.36 14.11
N ARG A 72 -13.63 3.13 14.37
CA ARG A 72 -12.87 2.14 15.16
C ARG A 72 -11.74 1.51 14.33
N THR A 73 -12.02 1.19 13.08
CA THR A 73 -11.03 0.64 12.14
C THR A 73 -10.22 1.80 11.55
N ARG A 74 -8.95 1.86 11.86
CA ARG A 74 -8.09 2.99 11.47
C ARG A 74 -7.18 2.68 10.29
N PHE A 75 -6.69 1.45 10.18
CA PHE A 75 -5.64 1.08 9.22
C PHE A 75 -4.56 2.16 9.13
N ASP A 76 -3.87 2.38 10.24
CA ASP A 76 -2.83 3.41 10.33
C ASP A 76 -1.57 2.95 9.59
N ASN A 77 -1.56 3.17 8.27
CA ASN A 77 -0.45 2.80 7.41
C ASN A 77 0.75 3.71 7.63
N LEU A 78 0.50 5.01 7.88
CA LEU A 78 1.56 6.01 8.01
C LEU A 78 2.49 5.70 9.19
N SER A 79 1.93 5.36 10.34
CA SER A 79 2.74 5.05 11.53
C SER A 79 3.41 3.66 11.47
N LYS A 80 2.85 2.75 10.67
CA LYS A 80 3.36 1.38 10.55
C LYS A 80 4.41 1.22 9.47
N LEU A 81 4.27 1.93 8.35
CA LEU A 81 5.14 1.79 7.18
C LEU A 81 6.64 1.93 7.49
N PRO A 82 7.08 2.82 8.42
CA PRO A 82 8.48 2.86 8.83
C PRO A 82 9.04 1.58 9.45
N ARG A 83 8.20 0.64 9.84
CA ARG A 83 8.63 -0.68 10.34
C ARG A 83 8.82 -1.72 9.25
N CYS A 84 8.41 -1.41 8.01
CA CYS A 84 8.68 -2.25 6.84
C CYS A 84 10.11 -2.00 6.37
N THR A 85 10.97 -3.03 6.48
CA THR A 85 12.39 -2.96 6.12
C THR A 85 12.67 -3.51 4.72
N ARG A 86 11.65 -4.00 4.03
CA ARG A 86 11.74 -4.53 2.67
C ARG A 86 11.44 -3.44 1.64
N PRO A 87 11.88 -3.61 0.38
CA PRO A 87 11.61 -2.65 -0.70
C PRO A 87 10.14 -2.27 -0.80
N VAL A 88 9.85 -0.96 -0.97
CA VAL A 88 8.49 -0.42 -1.05
C VAL A 88 8.28 0.27 -2.39
N PHE A 89 7.28 -0.15 -3.15
CA PHE A 89 6.81 0.52 -4.34
C PHE A 89 5.44 1.15 -4.08
N ILE A 90 5.30 2.44 -4.38
CA ILE A 90 4.03 3.16 -4.21
C ILE A 90 3.64 3.76 -5.56
N ALA A 91 2.40 3.53 -5.99
CA ALA A 91 1.84 4.22 -7.15
C ALA A 91 0.56 4.95 -6.79
N HIS A 92 0.40 6.18 -7.28
CA HIS A 92 -0.77 7.00 -7.00
C HIS A 92 -1.10 7.93 -8.17
N GLY A 93 -2.41 8.07 -8.45
CA GLY A 93 -2.91 8.93 -9.51
C GLY A 93 -3.08 10.37 -9.04
N THR A 94 -2.63 11.34 -9.84
CA THR A 94 -2.72 12.77 -9.48
C THR A 94 -4.14 13.31 -9.49
N ALA A 95 -5.06 12.66 -10.25
CA ALA A 95 -6.47 12.99 -10.31
C ALA A 95 -7.36 12.11 -9.41
N ASP A 96 -6.77 11.38 -8.44
CA ASP A 96 -7.51 10.55 -7.51
C ASP A 96 -8.39 11.39 -6.59
N ARG A 97 -9.71 11.22 -6.73
CA ARG A 97 -10.73 11.91 -5.94
C ARG A 97 -11.32 11.05 -4.82
N VAL A 98 -10.90 9.80 -4.72
CA VAL A 98 -11.32 8.87 -3.65
C VAL A 98 -10.31 8.88 -2.52
N VAL A 99 -9.04 8.69 -2.84
CA VAL A 99 -7.92 8.86 -1.92
C VAL A 99 -6.99 9.94 -2.50
N PRO A 100 -6.97 11.15 -1.95
CA PRO A 100 -6.15 12.23 -2.49
C PRO A 100 -4.68 11.86 -2.66
N PHE A 101 -4.07 12.33 -3.75
CA PHE A 101 -2.68 12.05 -4.12
C PHE A 101 -1.67 12.30 -2.98
N ALA A 102 -1.92 13.32 -2.15
CA ALA A 102 -1.11 13.64 -0.99
C ALA A 102 -0.91 12.47 0.00
N HIS A 103 -1.84 11.52 0.04
CA HIS A 103 -1.67 10.30 0.86
C HIS A 103 -0.52 9.43 0.35
N GLY A 104 -0.39 9.28 -0.98
CA GLY A 104 0.73 8.56 -1.59
C GLY A 104 2.07 9.22 -1.29
N GLU A 105 2.14 10.54 -1.41
CA GLU A 105 3.35 11.32 -1.11
C GLU A 105 3.77 11.16 0.36
N GLN A 106 2.82 11.24 1.30
CA GLN A 106 3.09 11.07 2.72
C GLN A 106 3.57 9.65 3.05
N LEU A 107 2.96 8.63 2.45
CA LEU A 107 3.40 7.25 2.61
C LEU A 107 4.81 7.06 2.05
N PHE A 108 5.10 7.61 0.87
CA PHE A 108 6.42 7.55 0.29
C PHE A 108 7.47 8.23 1.17
N ALA A 109 7.17 9.40 1.71
CA ALA A 109 8.06 10.10 2.63
C ALA A 109 8.37 9.27 3.90
N ALA A 110 7.39 8.51 4.40
CA ALA A 110 7.53 7.68 5.59
C ALA A 110 8.23 6.33 5.36
N ALA A 111 8.25 5.82 4.13
CA ALA A 111 8.88 4.55 3.80
C ALA A 111 10.41 4.65 3.84
N HIS A 112 11.09 3.56 4.26
CA HIS A 112 12.55 3.45 4.19
C HIS A 112 13.02 3.04 2.80
N GLU A 113 14.27 3.34 2.51
CA GLU A 113 14.96 2.82 1.33
C GLU A 113 15.19 1.29 1.45
N PRO A 114 15.16 0.57 0.32
CA PRO A 114 14.93 1.05 -1.04
C PRO A 114 13.43 1.24 -1.31
N LYS A 115 13.09 2.39 -1.90
CA LYS A 115 11.70 2.73 -2.23
C LYS A 115 11.59 3.38 -3.59
N GLU A 116 10.43 3.27 -4.24
CA GLU A 116 10.10 3.93 -5.50
C GLU A 116 8.69 4.49 -5.48
N PHE A 117 8.49 5.68 -6.05
CA PHE A 117 7.20 6.32 -6.18
C PHE A 117 6.86 6.54 -7.65
N LEU A 118 5.80 5.89 -8.11
CA LEU A 118 5.24 6.10 -9.44
C LEU A 118 4.08 7.08 -9.38
N ARG A 119 4.32 8.27 -9.86
CA ARG A 119 3.30 9.28 -10.06
C ARG A 119 2.59 9.03 -11.39
N LEU A 120 1.28 8.81 -11.34
CA LEU A 120 0.46 8.57 -12.52
C LEU A 120 -0.33 9.84 -12.84
N GLU A 121 0.12 10.57 -13.86
CA GLU A 121 -0.48 11.85 -14.25
C GLU A 121 -1.90 11.66 -14.80
N ASP A 122 -2.84 12.49 -14.35
CA ASP A 122 -4.25 12.53 -14.74
C ASP A 122 -5.02 11.21 -14.52
N VAL A 123 -4.46 10.27 -13.73
CA VAL A 123 -5.11 9.01 -13.36
C VAL A 123 -5.93 9.21 -12.09
N GLY A 124 -7.18 8.73 -12.11
CA GLY A 124 -8.08 8.69 -10.96
C GLY A 124 -7.81 7.47 -10.05
N HIS A 125 -8.83 7.09 -9.28
CA HIS A 125 -8.77 5.96 -8.33
C HIS A 125 -8.91 4.57 -8.96
N THR A 126 -8.92 4.48 -10.27
CA THR A 126 -9.14 3.21 -10.97
C THR A 126 -7.81 2.60 -11.38
N LEU A 127 -7.54 1.40 -10.90
CA LEU A 127 -6.44 0.59 -11.40
C LEU A 127 -6.86 -0.08 -12.71
N LEU A 128 -6.45 0.49 -13.82
CA LEU A 128 -6.25 -0.29 -15.03
C LEU A 128 -4.81 -0.79 -15.00
N LEU A 129 -4.62 -2.10 -14.88
CA LEU A 129 -3.31 -2.74 -15.02
C LEU A 129 -2.85 -2.53 -16.48
N GLY A 130 -2.37 -1.33 -16.75
CA GLY A 130 -1.82 -0.94 -18.04
C GLY A 130 -0.30 -0.85 -17.98
N ASP A 131 0.32 -0.69 -19.14
CA ASP A 131 1.78 -0.58 -19.29
C ASP A 131 2.39 0.52 -18.42
N ALA A 132 1.63 1.59 -18.15
CA ALA A 132 2.05 2.70 -17.30
C ALA A 132 2.39 2.28 -15.85
N LEU A 133 1.74 1.21 -15.35
CA LEU A 133 2.04 0.65 -14.03
C LEU A 133 2.90 -0.62 -14.14
N CYS A 134 2.54 -1.53 -15.04
CA CYS A 134 3.17 -2.85 -15.09
C CYS A 134 4.66 -2.78 -15.46
N GLY A 135 5.04 -1.91 -16.39
CA GLY A 135 6.44 -1.73 -16.79
C GLY A 135 7.34 -1.28 -15.62
N PRO A 136 7.05 -0.12 -14.98
CA PRO A 136 7.80 0.36 -13.83
C PRO A 136 7.82 -0.64 -12.66
N LEU A 137 6.68 -1.25 -12.33
CA LEU A 137 6.61 -2.24 -11.26
C LEU A 137 7.47 -3.48 -11.56
N ALA A 138 7.41 -4.00 -12.77
CA ALA A 138 8.23 -5.15 -13.17
C ALA A 138 9.73 -4.83 -13.08
N LYS A 139 10.13 -3.65 -13.52
CA LYS A 139 11.52 -3.17 -13.40
C LYS A 139 11.92 -3.09 -11.92
N PHE A 140 11.13 -2.43 -11.08
CA PHE A 140 11.40 -2.35 -9.64
C PHE A 140 11.59 -3.74 -9.01
N LEU A 141 10.71 -4.69 -9.34
CA LEU A 141 10.79 -6.05 -8.80
C LEU A 141 11.99 -6.85 -9.35
N ALA A 142 12.44 -6.58 -10.58
CA ALA A 142 13.63 -7.23 -11.13
C ALA A 142 14.92 -6.76 -10.48
N ASP A 143 14.99 -5.49 -10.06
CA ASP A 143 16.17 -4.85 -9.49
C ASP A 143 16.33 -5.14 -7.97
N LYS A 144 15.36 -5.80 -7.33
CA LYS A 144 15.30 -6.10 -5.88
C LYS A 144 15.12 -7.58 -5.64
#